data_5d8442a2a04498972d3da0437734473e
#
_entry.id   5d8442a2a04498972d3da0437734473e
#
_cell.length_a   1.000
_cell.length_b   1.000
_cell.length_c   1.000
_cell.angle_alpha   90.00
_cell.angle_beta   90.00
_cell.angle_gamma   90.00
#
_symmetry.space_group_name_H-M   'P 1'
#
loop_
_entity.id
_entity.type
_entity.pdbx_description
1 polymer ?
#
loop_
_entity_poly.entity_id
_entity_poly.type
_entity_poly.pdbx_seq_one_letter_code
_entity_poly.pdbx_strand_id
1 'polypeptide(L)'
;VSSLGHLCILEQYMGIGHETGLLSETMLHLGSAAAIIFLFRKDLKKIGLGLLGMFMDMIGNLNLYIHNKKTGESLGYARIVTGTYRKTGALLVISMIPTAFLGLTGKRLALLAADSQIVPGIGFLLTGVFLLVTDLNKSGGKKGPREASYDSAMWIGICQGLAVFPGISRMGFTLCAALLCGYNRKFAVRFSVFMSLPAIIGAFFTEIGNFGASEMTAGLGFTYVFAMIIAGFAGCLVIRNTIAMTQNIKLRYFAYYSFIVGIITLALNFAL
;
A
#
# COMPACT_ATOMS: atom_id res chain seq x y z
N VAL A 1 -3.28 4.38 11.03
CA VAL A 1 -1.89 4.05 11.30
C VAL A 1 -1.80 2.51 11.30
N SER A 2 -0.67 1.87 11.38
CA SER A 2 -0.44 0.42 11.14
C SER A 2 -1.49 -0.54 11.75
N SER A 3 -2.28 -1.23 10.92
CA SER A 3 -3.25 -2.24 11.36
C SER A 3 -2.54 -3.48 11.93
N LEU A 4 -1.51 -3.98 11.23
CA LEU A 4 -0.71 -5.11 11.68
C LEU A 4 -0.09 -4.86 13.07
N GLY A 5 0.50 -3.67 13.27
CA GLY A 5 1.07 -3.33 14.59
C GLY A 5 0.05 -3.37 15.72
N HIS A 6 -1.19 -2.89 15.48
CA HIS A 6 -2.25 -2.97 16.49
C HIS A 6 -2.71 -4.42 16.74
N LEU A 7 -2.82 -5.23 15.69
CA LEU A 7 -3.18 -6.64 15.82
C LEU A 7 -2.12 -7.39 16.63
N CYS A 8 -0.84 -7.26 16.28
CA CYS A 8 0.26 -7.89 17.02
C CYS A 8 0.23 -7.53 18.51
N ILE A 9 0.01 -6.24 18.84
CA ILE A 9 -0.09 -5.80 20.22
C ILE A 9 -1.29 -6.46 20.92
N LEU A 10 -2.48 -6.43 20.30
CA LEU A 10 -3.68 -7.02 20.89
C LEU A 10 -3.52 -8.53 21.11
N GLU A 11 -3.02 -9.27 20.11
CA GLU A 11 -2.81 -10.71 20.20
C GLU A 11 -1.84 -11.07 21.33
N GLN A 12 -0.75 -10.32 21.48
CA GLN A 12 0.22 -10.52 22.55
C GLN A 12 -0.40 -10.29 23.95
N TYR A 13 -1.17 -9.20 24.13
CA TYR A 13 -1.81 -8.92 25.42
C TYR A 13 -2.97 -9.84 25.76
N MET A 14 -3.68 -10.35 24.75
CA MET A 14 -4.77 -11.30 24.97
C MET A 14 -4.26 -12.75 25.13
N GLY A 15 -2.96 -13.00 24.97
CA GLY A 15 -2.38 -14.34 25.00
C GLY A 15 -2.87 -15.25 23.87
N ILE A 16 -3.34 -14.65 22.78
CA ILE A 16 -3.79 -15.39 21.60
C ILE A 16 -2.54 -15.63 20.74
N GLY A 17 -2.18 -16.90 20.57
CA GLY A 17 -1.07 -17.26 19.70
C GLY A 17 -1.32 -16.85 18.25
N HIS A 18 -0.25 -16.55 17.50
CA HIS A 18 -0.32 -16.21 16.06
C HIS A 18 -0.68 -17.42 15.18
N GLU A 19 -1.55 -18.32 15.67
CA GLU A 19 -1.95 -19.54 14.95
C GLU A 19 -2.58 -19.27 13.58
N THR A 20 -3.20 -18.08 13.44
CA THR A 20 -3.82 -17.65 12.18
C THR A 20 -2.88 -16.82 11.29
N GLY A 21 -1.68 -16.47 11.78
CA GLY A 21 -0.63 -15.76 11.05
C GLY A 21 -1.14 -14.48 10.35
N LEU A 22 -0.53 -14.17 9.22
CA LEU A 22 -0.91 -13.03 8.37
C LEU A 22 -2.26 -13.21 7.64
N LEU A 23 -2.93 -14.35 7.82
CA LEU A 23 -4.17 -14.67 7.11
C LEU A 23 -5.33 -13.77 7.56
N SER A 24 -5.50 -13.58 8.87
CA SER A 24 -6.53 -12.70 9.44
C SER A 24 -6.37 -11.26 8.95
N GLU A 25 -5.14 -10.75 8.96
CA GLU A 25 -4.83 -9.41 8.44
C GLU A 25 -5.13 -9.31 6.94
N THR A 26 -4.74 -10.33 6.17
CA THR A 26 -4.98 -10.36 4.72
C THR A 26 -6.47 -10.32 4.40
N MET A 27 -7.32 -11.01 5.18
CA MET A 27 -8.78 -10.96 5.01
C MET A 27 -9.37 -9.58 5.30
N LEU A 28 -8.93 -8.93 6.38
CA LEU A 28 -9.33 -7.55 6.69
C LEU A 28 -8.90 -6.58 5.57
N HIS A 29 -7.71 -6.78 5.03
CA HIS A 29 -7.22 -5.97 3.91
C HIS A 29 -8.00 -6.21 2.61
N LEU A 30 -8.45 -7.43 2.33
CA LEU A 30 -9.34 -7.70 1.19
C LEU A 30 -10.67 -6.92 1.30
N GLY A 31 -11.26 -6.85 2.49
CA GLY A 31 -12.41 -5.99 2.74
C GLY A 31 -12.13 -4.53 2.42
N SER A 32 -10.98 -4.01 2.90
CA SER A 32 -10.55 -2.65 2.58
C SER A 32 -10.27 -2.45 1.09
N ALA A 33 -9.71 -3.43 0.39
CA ALA A 33 -9.49 -3.39 -1.06
C ALA A 33 -10.83 -3.33 -1.82
N ALA A 34 -11.84 -4.11 -1.40
CA ALA A 34 -13.17 -4.04 -1.97
C ALA A 34 -13.80 -2.64 -1.81
N ALA A 35 -13.62 -1.99 -0.65
CA ALA A 35 -14.03 -0.61 -0.43
C ALA A 35 -13.34 0.37 -1.39
N ILE A 36 -12.03 0.24 -1.60
CA ILE A 36 -11.26 1.06 -2.54
C ILE A 36 -11.77 0.86 -3.96
N ILE A 37 -11.96 -0.38 -4.39
CA ILE A 37 -12.47 -0.71 -5.73
C ILE A 37 -13.85 -0.09 -5.93
N PHE A 38 -14.74 -0.21 -4.97
CA PHE A 38 -16.08 0.35 -5.04
C PHE A 38 -16.07 1.88 -5.17
N LEU A 39 -15.31 2.56 -4.30
CA LEU A 39 -15.25 4.03 -4.25
C LEU A 39 -14.58 4.62 -5.50
N PHE A 40 -13.53 3.97 -6.02
CA PHE A 40 -12.72 4.47 -7.14
C PHE A 40 -12.92 3.72 -8.45
N ARG A 41 -14.02 2.95 -8.57
CA ARG A 41 -14.30 2.11 -9.76
C ARG A 41 -14.12 2.82 -11.11
N LYS A 42 -14.49 4.11 -11.19
CA LYS A 42 -14.37 4.91 -12.42
C LYS A 42 -12.91 5.24 -12.74
N ASP A 43 -12.11 5.62 -11.74
CA ASP A 43 -10.70 5.94 -11.93
C ASP A 43 -9.89 4.67 -12.20
N LEU A 44 -10.15 3.59 -11.45
CA LEU A 44 -9.50 2.29 -11.63
C LEU A 44 -9.80 1.69 -13.00
N LYS A 45 -11.05 1.78 -13.48
CA LYS A 45 -11.40 1.37 -14.86
C LYS A 45 -10.58 2.13 -15.90
N LYS A 46 -10.44 3.45 -15.76
CA LYS A 46 -9.64 4.27 -16.68
C LYS A 46 -8.14 3.95 -16.62
N ILE A 47 -7.61 3.68 -15.42
CA ILE A 47 -6.21 3.24 -15.25
C ILE A 47 -6.03 1.86 -15.89
N GLY A 48 -6.91 0.90 -15.65
CA GLY A 48 -6.85 -0.45 -16.24
C GLY A 48 -6.92 -0.41 -17.76
N LEU A 49 -7.86 0.34 -18.34
CA LEU A 49 -7.93 0.54 -19.79
C LEU A 49 -6.69 1.27 -20.33
N GLY A 50 -6.13 2.20 -19.54
CA GLY A 50 -4.88 2.87 -19.88
C GLY A 50 -3.70 1.90 -19.93
N LEU A 51 -3.56 1.01 -18.96
CA LEU A 51 -2.53 -0.04 -18.93
C LEU A 51 -2.68 -1.03 -20.08
N LEU A 52 -3.92 -1.46 -20.37
CA LEU A 52 -4.20 -2.33 -21.51
C LEU A 52 -3.82 -1.65 -22.84
N GLY A 53 -4.20 -0.36 -23.01
CA GLY A 53 -3.82 0.42 -24.19
C GLY A 53 -2.30 0.58 -24.33
N MET A 54 -1.57 0.79 -23.22
CA MET A 54 -0.10 0.83 -23.23
C MET A 54 0.50 -0.50 -23.67
N PHE A 55 -0.05 -1.62 -23.20
CA PHE A 55 0.40 -2.96 -23.59
C PHE A 55 0.16 -3.21 -25.08
N MET A 56 -1.01 -2.83 -25.60
CA MET A 56 -1.31 -2.96 -27.05
C MET A 56 -0.40 -2.07 -27.90
N ASP A 57 -0.14 -0.82 -27.48
CA ASP A 57 0.78 0.07 -28.19
C ASP A 57 2.22 -0.46 -28.18
N MET A 58 2.63 -1.12 -27.08
CA MET A 58 3.94 -1.77 -26.97
C MET A 58 4.08 -2.94 -27.95
N ILE A 59 3.05 -3.80 -28.05
CA ILE A 59 3.01 -4.88 -29.05
C ILE A 59 3.02 -4.31 -30.47
N GLY A 60 2.22 -3.28 -30.74
CA GLY A 60 2.18 -2.58 -32.02
C GLY A 60 3.56 -2.02 -32.41
N ASN A 61 4.22 -1.35 -31.49
CA ASN A 61 5.58 -0.83 -31.70
C ASN A 61 6.62 -1.92 -31.94
N LEU A 62 6.49 -3.07 -31.25
CA LEU A 62 7.35 -4.22 -31.50
C LEU A 62 7.15 -4.80 -32.92
N ASN A 63 5.90 -4.92 -33.36
CA ASN A 63 5.57 -5.35 -34.72
C ASN A 63 6.11 -4.36 -35.77
N LEU A 64 5.95 -3.04 -35.53
CA LEU A 64 6.51 -2.00 -36.38
C LEU A 64 8.05 -2.05 -36.44
N TYR A 65 8.70 -2.32 -35.30
CA TYR A 65 10.16 -2.51 -35.26
C TYR A 65 10.61 -3.68 -36.13
N ILE A 66 9.90 -4.81 -36.03
CA ILE A 66 10.19 -6.02 -36.84
C ILE A 66 9.95 -5.72 -38.33
N HIS A 67 8.84 -5.02 -38.66
CA HIS A 67 8.52 -4.63 -40.02
C HIS A 67 9.59 -3.70 -40.63
N ASN A 68 9.91 -2.59 -39.94
CA ASN A 68 10.94 -1.65 -40.37
C ASN A 68 12.30 -2.30 -40.62
N LYS A 69 12.66 -3.28 -39.75
CA LYS A 69 13.92 -4.03 -39.88
C LYS A 69 13.91 -4.96 -41.10
N LYS A 70 12.75 -5.50 -41.50
CA LYS A 70 12.62 -6.42 -42.66
C LYS A 70 12.50 -5.68 -44.00
N THR A 71 11.80 -4.55 -44.03
CA THR A 71 11.48 -3.82 -45.26
C THR A 71 12.43 -2.66 -45.54
N GLY A 72 13.20 -2.20 -44.52
CA GLY A 72 14.03 -1.01 -44.63
C GLY A 72 13.21 0.30 -44.52
N GLU A 73 11.92 0.22 -44.24
CA GLU A 73 11.05 1.38 -44.03
C GLU A 73 11.29 1.99 -42.63
N SER A 74 10.96 3.28 -42.45
CA SER A 74 11.07 4.00 -41.17
C SER A 74 9.70 4.47 -40.69
N LEU A 75 8.76 3.54 -40.45
CA LEU A 75 7.45 3.87 -39.89
C LEU A 75 7.60 4.35 -38.44
N GLY A 76 6.88 5.43 -38.08
CA GLY A 76 6.96 6.04 -36.76
C GLY A 76 6.29 5.21 -35.66
N TYR A 77 6.90 5.15 -34.48
CA TYR A 77 6.36 4.42 -33.32
C TYR A 77 5.26 5.19 -32.60
N ALA A 78 4.25 4.49 -32.10
CA ALA A 78 3.22 5.08 -31.29
C ALA A 78 3.76 5.49 -29.90
N ARG A 79 3.29 6.61 -29.39
CA ARG A 79 3.62 7.09 -28.05
C ARG A 79 2.87 6.28 -27.00
N ILE A 80 3.56 5.47 -26.20
CA ILE A 80 2.96 4.52 -25.25
C ILE A 80 2.29 5.25 -24.08
N VAL A 81 3.01 6.17 -23.42
CA VAL A 81 2.51 6.88 -22.24
C VAL A 81 1.87 8.21 -22.65
N THR A 82 0.56 8.18 -22.89
CA THR A 82 -0.23 9.35 -23.25
C THR A 82 -1.30 9.64 -22.20
N GLY A 83 -1.36 10.89 -21.74
CA GLY A 83 -2.39 11.31 -20.78
C GLY A 83 -2.17 10.86 -19.34
N THR A 84 -3.06 11.34 -18.47
CA THR A 84 -2.95 11.26 -17.01
C THR A 84 -3.12 9.83 -16.48
N TYR A 85 -4.11 9.08 -16.99
CA TYR A 85 -4.40 7.73 -16.51
C TYR A 85 -3.33 6.70 -16.90
N ARG A 86 -2.81 6.78 -18.15
CA ARG A 86 -1.68 5.93 -18.58
C ARG A 86 -0.42 6.24 -17.76
N LYS A 87 -0.13 7.54 -17.51
CA LYS A 87 1.00 7.93 -16.66
C LYS A 87 0.83 7.42 -15.23
N THR A 88 -0.37 7.56 -14.63
CA THR A 88 -0.64 7.02 -13.29
C THR A 88 -0.46 5.51 -13.25
N GLY A 89 -0.96 4.78 -14.26
CA GLY A 89 -0.78 3.33 -14.37
C GLY A 89 0.70 2.94 -14.44
N ALA A 90 1.49 3.62 -15.29
CA ALA A 90 2.93 3.40 -15.39
C ALA A 90 3.66 3.63 -14.05
N LEU A 91 3.32 4.73 -13.34
CA LEU A 91 3.88 5.02 -12.02
C LEU A 91 3.53 3.93 -11.00
N LEU A 92 2.28 3.41 -11.02
CA LEU A 92 1.85 2.31 -10.15
C LEU A 92 2.64 1.04 -10.45
N VAL A 93 2.79 0.66 -11.71
CA VAL A 93 3.57 -0.54 -12.10
C VAL A 93 5.02 -0.41 -11.63
N ILE A 94 5.66 0.73 -11.87
CA ILE A 94 7.05 0.97 -11.48
C ILE A 94 7.20 0.93 -9.96
N SER A 95 6.27 1.51 -9.21
CA SER A 95 6.31 1.49 -7.74
C SER A 95 6.13 0.08 -7.16
N MET A 96 5.44 -0.82 -7.88
CA MET A 96 5.26 -2.20 -7.43
C MET A 96 6.54 -3.04 -7.53
N ILE A 97 7.50 -2.68 -8.36
CA ILE A 97 8.76 -3.43 -8.50
C ILE A 97 9.51 -3.50 -7.16
N PRO A 98 9.94 -2.37 -6.55
CA PRO A 98 10.61 -2.41 -5.25
C PRO A 98 9.68 -2.88 -4.13
N THR A 99 8.36 -2.60 -4.21
CA THR A 99 7.40 -3.10 -3.23
C THR A 99 7.35 -4.62 -3.21
N ALA A 100 7.24 -5.26 -4.37
CA ALA A 100 7.20 -6.72 -4.48
C ALA A 100 8.54 -7.34 -4.04
N PHE A 101 9.65 -6.77 -4.46
CA PHE A 101 10.98 -7.26 -4.07
C PHE A 101 11.15 -7.24 -2.55
N LEU A 102 10.91 -6.09 -1.90
CA LEU A 102 11.05 -5.95 -0.45
C LEU A 102 9.97 -6.74 0.31
N GLY A 103 8.75 -6.79 -0.19
CA GLY A 103 7.66 -7.56 0.42
C GLY A 103 7.92 -9.06 0.42
N LEU A 104 8.40 -9.61 -0.70
CA LEU A 104 8.69 -11.04 -0.82
C LEU A 104 9.95 -11.44 -0.03
N THR A 105 11.04 -10.67 -0.17
CA THR A 105 12.30 -10.96 0.54
C THR A 105 12.20 -10.68 2.03
N GLY A 106 11.44 -9.64 2.43
CA GLY A 106 11.22 -9.25 3.81
C GLY A 106 10.16 -10.08 4.56
N LYS A 107 9.36 -10.90 3.87
CA LYS A 107 8.25 -11.66 4.49
C LYS A 107 8.68 -12.47 5.71
N ARG A 108 9.76 -13.23 5.59
CA ARG A 108 10.28 -14.05 6.70
C ARG A 108 10.69 -13.20 7.90
N LEU A 109 11.38 -12.09 7.65
CA LEU A 109 11.77 -11.15 8.71
C LEU A 109 10.55 -10.46 9.34
N ALA A 110 9.53 -10.14 8.54
CA ALA A 110 8.28 -9.55 9.03
C ALA A 110 7.51 -10.50 9.94
N LEU A 111 7.49 -11.81 9.65
CA LEU A 111 6.91 -12.84 10.52
C LEU A 111 7.65 -12.88 11.86
N LEU A 112 8.98 -13.00 11.85
CA LEU A 112 9.78 -12.97 13.08
C LEU A 112 9.61 -11.66 13.87
N ALA A 113 9.41 -10.56 13.16
CA ALA A 113 9.16 -9.25 13.75
C ALA A 113 7.76 -9.14 14.37
N ALA A 114 6.78 -9.86 13.83
CA ALA A 114 5.41 -9.91 14.37
C ALA A 114 5.36 -10.64 15.73
N ASP A 115 6.21 -11.65 15.92
CA ASP A 115 6.34 -12.38 17.19
C ASP A 115 7.10 -11.55 18.26
N SER A 116 7.76 -10.47 17.86
CA SER A 116 8.52 -9.60 18.76
C SER A 116 7.61 -8.59 19.44
N GLN A 117 7.73 -8.45 20.76
CA GLN A 117 7.01 -7.43 21.53
C GLN A 117 7.55 -6.01 21.29
N ILE A 118 8.80 -5.88 20.86
CA ILE A 118 9.50 -4.59 20.71
C ILE A 118 9.28 -4.00 19.31
N VAL A 119 9.30 -4.83 18.27
CA VAL A 119 9.30 -4.38 16.87
C VAL A 119 8.06 -3.54 16.51
N PRO A 120 6.83 -3.91 16.89
CA PRO A 120 5.66 -3.06 16.65
C PRO A 120 5.79 -1.67 17.26
N GLY A 121 6.31 -1.58 18.50
CA GLY A 121 6.55 -0.32 19.19
C GLY A 121 7.54 0.60 18.43
N ILE A 122 8.69 0.05 18.01
CA ILE A 122 9.67 0.76 17.20
C ILE A 122 9.05 1.19 15.85
N GLY A 123 8.29 0.30 15.20
CA GLY A 123 7.60 0.59 13.95
C GLY A 123 6.62 1.78 14.06
N PHE A 124 5.88 1.88 15.18
CA PHE A 124 5.04 3.03 15.46
C PHE A 124 5.84 4.31 15.66
N LEU A 125 6.97 4.26 16.39
CA LEU A 125 7.84 5.44 16.56
C LEU A 125 8.41 5.91 15.22
N LEU A 126 8.91 5.01 14.37
CA LEU A 126 9.38 5.34 13.03
C LEU A 126 8.28 5.96 12.16
N THR A 127 7.07 5.41 12.23
CA THR A 127 5.90 5.99 11.55
C THR A 127 5.61 7.40 12.05
N GLY A 128 5.65 7.61 13.36
CA GLY A 128 5.45 8.92 14.01
C GLY A 128 6.49 9.94 13.53
N VAL A 129 7.77 9.59 13.54
CA VAL A 129 8.84 10.45 13.04
C VAL A 129 8.64 10.84 11.59
N PHE A 130 8.33 9.88 10.72
CA PHE A 130 8.16 10.13 9.29
C PHE A 130 6.97 11.04 8.99
N LEU A 131 5.85 10.83 9.69
CA LEU A 131 4.66 11.70 9.62
C LEU A 131 4.96 13.12 10.12
N LEU A 132 5.67 13.24 11.25
CA LEU A 132 6.00 14.54 11.86
C LEU A 132 6.96 15.34 10.98
N VAL A 133 8.04 14.71 10.49
CA VAL A 133 9.00 15.35 9.57
C VAL A 133 8.31 15.84 8.32
N THR A 134 7.40 15.03 7.76
CA THR A 134 6.63 15.42 6.55
C THR A 134 5.70 16.61 6.83
N ASP A 135 5.06 16.65 8.01
CA ASP A 135 4.16 17.75 8.39
C ASP A 135 4.93 19.05 8.67
N LEU A 136 6.06 18.98 9.38
CA LEU A 136 6.91 20.13 9.69
C LEU A 136 7.52 20.78 8.45
N ASN A 137 7.94 19.98 7.47
CA ASN A 137 8.45 20.47 6.19
C ASN A 137 7.35 21.08 5.31
N LYS A 138 6.09 21.16 5.80
CA LYS A 138 4.92 21.58 5.02
C LYS A 138 4.88 20.89 3.66
N SER A 139 5.32 19.62 3.65
CA SER A 139 5.48 18.83 2.44
C SER A 139 4.15 18.71 1.70
N GLY A 140 4.22 18.93 0.43
CA GLY A 140 3.10 18.91 -0.48
C GLY A 140 3.39 19.87 -1.61
N GLY A 141 3.82 19.31 -2.73
CA GLY A 141 4.15 20.09 -3.92
C GLY A 141 2.94 20.35 -4.78
N LYS A 142 3.22 20.80 -5.99
CA LYS A 142 2.22 21.04 -7.03
C LYS A 142 2.15 19.91 -8.07
N LYS A 143 3.07 18.91 -7.97
CA LYS A 143 3.17 17.85 -8.97
C LYS A 143 1.92 16.98 -8.98
N GLY A 144 1.28 16.91 -10.13
CA GLY A 144 0.24 15.96 -10.46
C GLY A 144 0.83 14.72 -11.16
N PRO A 145 -0.03 13.82 -11.68
CA PRO A 145 0.44 12.60 -12.36
C PRO A 145 1.36 12.86 -13.55
N ARG A 146 1.17 13.96 -14.28
CA ARG A 146 1.96 14.26 -15.48
C ARG A 146 3.39 14.70 -15.16
N GLU A 147 3.56 15.42 -14.06
CA GLU A 147 4.84 15.95 -13.59
C GLU A 147 5.60 14.96 -12.68
N ALA A 148 4.94 13.87 -12.27
CA ALA A 148 5.52 12.84 -11.43
C ALA A 148 6.60 12.06 -12.19
N SER A 149 7.80 11.94 -11.60
CA SER A 149 8.90 11.16 -12.16
C SER A 149 8.77 9.67 -11.81
N TYR A 150 9.41 8.82 -12.61
CA TYR A 150 9.48 7.39 -12.35
C TYR A 150 10.35 7.08 -11.13
N ASP A 151 11.40 7.87 -10.89
CA ASP A 151 12.25 7.75 -9.70
C ASP A 151 11.47 7.98 -8.42
N SER A 152 10.58 9.01 -8.40
CA SER A 152 9.70 9.21 -7.26
C SER A 152 8.76 8.03 -7.02
N ALA A 153 8.25 7.40 -8.08
CA ALA A 153 7.41 6.20 -7.93
C ALA A 153 8.22 5.02 -7.35
N MET A 154 9.49 4.85 -7.74
CA MET A 154 10.36 3.84 -7.15
C MET A 154 10.61 4.10 -5.66
N TRP A 155 10.93 5.34 -5.27
CA TRP A 155 11.11 5.70 -3.86
C TRP A 155 9.86 5.45 -3.02
N ILE A 156 8.67 5.83 -3.53
CA ILE A 156 7.41 5.55 -2.85
C ILE A 156 7.18 4.04 -2.74
N GLY A 157 7.57 3.26 -3.76
CA GLY A 157 7.50 1.80 -3.75
C GLY A 157 8.44 1.16 -2.72
N ILE A 158 9.66 1.69 -2.53
CA ILE A 158 10.57 1.28 -1.46
C ILE A 158 9.93 1.52 -0.09
N CYS A 159 9.37 2.71 0.12
CA CYS A 159 8.67 3.03 1.37
C CYS A 159 7.47 2.10 1.62
N GLN A 160 6.74 1.69 0.57
CA GLN A 160 5.67 0.71 0.70
C GLN A 160 6.20 -0.68 1.06
N GLY A 161 7.31 -1.10 0.46
CA GLY A 161 7.94 -2.39 0.75
C GLY A 161 8.44 -2.48 2.19
N LEU A 162 9.00 -1.40 2.74
CA LEU A 162 9.39 -1.33 4.16
C LEU A 162 8.20 -1.45 5.12
N ALA A 163 7.00 -1.10 4.68
CA ALA A 163 5.80 -1.21 5.50
C ALA A 163 5.24 -2.66 5.63
N VAL A 164 6.02 -3.67 5.29
CA VAL A 164 5.74 -5.07 5.62
C VAL A 164 5.97 -5.34 7.13
N PHE A 165 6.81 -4.54 7.79
CA PHE A 165 7.09 -4.69 9.22
C PHE A 165 5.94 -4.15 10.09
N PRO A 166 5.61 -4.85 11.21
CA PRO A 166 4.56 -4.43 12.13
C PRO A 166 4.89 -3.06 12.75
N GLY A 167 3.86 -2.23 12.95
CA GLY A 167 4.02 -0.85 13.44
C GLY A 167 4.31 0.17 12.35
N ILE A 168 4.92 -0.21 11.22
CA ILE A 168 5.11 0.68 10.09
C ILE A 168 3.80 0.84 9.31
N SER A 169 3.32 2.09 9.21
CA SER A 169 2.09 2.40 8.50
C SER A 169 2.31 2.45 6.99
N ARG A 170 1.76 1.49 6.25
CA ARG A 170 1.82 1.46 4.78
C ARG A 170 1.30 2.77 4.15
N MET A 171 0.09 3.18 4.54
CA MET A 171 -0.51 4.44 4.06
C MET A 171 0.30 5.66 4.50
N GLY A 172 0.80 5.66 5.74
CA GLY A 172 1.64 6.74 6.28
C GLY A 172 2.93 6.90 5.48
N PHE A 173 3.68 5.81 5.29
CA PHE A 173 4.96 5.82 4.57
C PHE A 173 4.82 6.21 3.11
N THR A 174 3.85 5.63 2.39
CA THR A 174 3.62 5.96 0.97
C THR A 174 3.14 7.39 0.78
N LEU A 175 2.25 7.88 1.66
CA LEU A 175 1.77 9.25 1.63
C LEU A 175 2.91 10.25 1.91
N CYS A 176 3.69 10.02 2.96
CA CYS A 176 4.84 10.86 3.31
C CYS A 176 5.86 10.89 2.18
N ALA A 177 6.25 9.73 1.64
CA ALA A 177 7.17 9.65 0.52
C ALA A 177 6.65 10.42 -0.71
N ALA A 178 5.36 10.28 -1.04
CA ALA A 178 4.75 11.00 -2.16
C ALA A 178 4.76 12.52 -1.95
N LEU A 179 4.46 12.98 -0.73
CA LEU A 179 4.50 14.41 -0.39
C LEU A 179 5.92 14.96 -0.43
N LEU A 180 6.91 14.24 0.10
CA LEU A 180 8.33 14.61 0.06
C LEU A 180 8.88 14.63 -1.37
N CYS A 181 8.39 13.76 -2.26
CA CYS A 181 8.68 13.81 -3.70
C CYS A 181 8.02 14.99 -4.42
N GLY A 182 7.26 15.82 -3.72
CA GLY A 182 6.62 17.02 -4.23
C GLY A 182 5.26 16.78 -4.91
N TYR A 183 4.61 15.64 -4.67
CA TYR A 183 3.25 15.42 -5.14
C TYR A 183 2.27 16.35 -4.41
N ASN A 184 1.26 16.84 -5.13
CA ASN A 184 0.17 17.55 -4.47
C ASN A 184 -0.63 16.58 -3.59
N ARG A 185 -1.21 17.08 -2.50
CA ARG A 185 -1.89 16.25 -1.49
C ARG A 185 -2.96 15.34 -2.07
N LYS A 186 -3.76 15.85 -3.00
CA LYS A 186 -4.83 15.08 -3.64
C LYS A 186 -4.30 13.90 -4.43
N PHE A 187 -3.22 14.10 -5.18
CA PHE A 187 -2.59 13.02 -5.94
C PHE A 187 -1.85 12.05 -5.02
N ALA A 188 -1.09 12.54 -4.02
CA ALA A 188 -0.37 11.73 -3.07
C ALA A 188 -1.28 10.70 -2.36
N VAL A 189 -2.44 11.16 -1.84
CA VAL A 189 -3.42 10.27 -1.19
C VAL A 189 -4.00 9.25 -2.16
N ARG A 190 -4.45 9.69 -3.34
CA ARG A 190 -4.99 8.77 -4.35
C ARG A 190 -3.95 7.74 -4.80
N PHE A 191 -2.72 8.17 -5.03
CA PHE A 191 -1.64 7.31 -5.45
C PHE A 191 -1.34 6.25 -4.38
N SER A 192 -1.21 6.67 -3.10
CA SER A 192 -0.99 5.74 -1.97
C SER A 192 -2.13 4.73 -1.81
N VAL A 193 -3.38 5.16 -1.97
CA VAL A 193 -4.56 4.26 -1.95
C VAL A 193 -4.53 3.28 -3.12
N PHE A 194 -4.22 3.74 -4.33
CA PHE A 194 -4.15 2.86 -5.51
C PHE A 194 -3.00 1.86 -5.43
N MET A 195 -1.85 2.27 -4.88
CA MET A 195 -0.71 1.38 -4.64
C MET A 195 -1.03 0.25 -3.67
N SER A 196 -1.94 0.47 -2.71
CA SER A 196 -2.31 -0.56 -1.74
C SER A 196 -3.05 -1.74 -2.40
N LEU A 197 -3.80 -1.53 -3.49
CA LEU A 197 -4.57 -2.59 -4.16
C LEU A 197 -3.70 -3.75 -4.66
N PRO A 198 -2.71 -3.52 -5.56
CA PRO A 198 -1.87 -4.61 -6.03
C PRO A 198 -1.03 -5.22 -4.91
N ALA A 199 -0.66 -4.44 -3.88
CA ALA A 199 0.05 -4.97 -2.73
C ALA A 199 -0.82 -5.92 -1.88
N ILE A 200 -2.10 -5.57 -1.63
CA ILE A 200 -3.05 -6.43 -0.92
C ILE A 200 -3.34 -7.70 -1.72
N ILE A 201 -3.56 -7.57 -3.03
CA ILE A 201 -3.78 -8.71 -3.91
C ILE A 201 -2.54 -9.62 -3.93
N GLY A 202 -1.35 -9.05 -4.03
CA GLY A 202 -0.09 -9.80 -3.97
C GLY A 202 0.08 -10.54 -2.64
N ALA A 203 -0.18 -9.88 -1.51
CA ALA A 203 -0.15 -10.50 -0.19
C ALA A 203 -1.15 -11.67 -0.08
N PHE A 204 -2.38 -11.50 -0.58
CA PHE A 204 -3.36 -12.56 -0.62
C PHE A 204 -2.86 -13.79 -1.39
N PHE A 205 -2.27 -13.63 -2.56
CA PHE A 205 -1.72 -14.76 -3.32
C PHE A 205 -0.55 -15.44 -2.62
N THR A 206 0.24 -14.73 -1.82
CA THR A 206 1.33 -15.34 -1.03
C THR A 206 0.83 -16.10 0.19
N GLU A 207 -0.37 -15.76 0.71
CA GLU A 207 -0.96 -16.40 1.88
C GLU A 207 -1.96 -17.51 1.52
N ILE A 208 -2.43 -17.58 0.25
CA ILE A 208 -3.45 -18.55 -0.17
C ILE A 208 -3.00 -20.00 0.04
N GLY A 209 -1.70 -20.28 -0.03
CA GLY A 209 -1.13 -21.61 0.27
C GLY A 209 -1.28 -22.03 1.74
N ASN A 210 -1.37 -21.06 2.64
CA ASN A 210 -1.52 -21.30 4.09
C ASN A 210 -2.96 -21.65 4.47
N PHE A 211 -3.95 -21.41 3.59
CA PHE A 211 -5.33 -21.82 3.81
C PHE A 211 -5.52 -23.33 3.98
N GLY A 212 -4.65 -24.14 3.36
CA GLY A 212 -4.70 -25.60 3.48
C GLY A 212 -3.89 -26.17 4.64
N ALA A 213 -3.02 -25.36 5.24
CA ALA A 213 -2.14 -25.77 6.34
C ALA A 213 -2.75 -25.51 7.74
N SER A 214 -3.71 -24.59 7.86
CA SER A 214 -4.47 -24.35 9.08
C SER A 214 -5.70 -25.26 9.11
N GLU A 215 -6.10 -25.75 10.28
CA GLU A 215 -7.37 -26.44 10.48
C GLU A 215 -8.54 -25.48 10.24
N MET A 216 -8.89 -25.26 8.97
CA MET A 216 -9.94 -24.35 8.55
C MET A 216 -11.30 -24.94 8.90
N THR A 217 -11.82 -24.60 10.07
CA THR A 217 -13.19 -24.95 10.45
C THR A 217 -14.21 -24.02 9.75
N ALA A 218 -15.43 -24.50 9.53
CA ALA A 218 -16.50 -23.68 8.98
C ALA A 218 -16.77 -22.41 9.81
N GLY A 219 -16.63 -22.49 11.14
CA GLY A 219 -16.74 -21.35 12.04
C GLY A 219 -15.69 -20.29 11.80
N LEU A 220 -14.41 -20.70 11.63
CA LEU A 220 -13.31 -19.78 11.36
C LEU A 220 -13.48 -19.10 9.99
N GLY A 221 -13.90 -19.85 8.97
CA GLY A 221 -14.21 -19.30 7.65
C GLY A 221 -15.31 -18.25 7.71
N PHE A 222 -16.39 -18.51 8.45
CA PHE A 222 -17.47 -17.52 8.65
C PHE A 222 -16.95 -16.25 9.36
N THR A 223 -16.11 -16.40 10.40
CA THR A 223 -15.51 -15.27 11.12
C THR A 223 -14.68 -14.40 10.20
N TYR A 224 -13.86 -14.98 9.32
CA TYR A 224 -13.06 -14.21 8.36
C TYR A 224 -13.91 -13.46 7.34
N VAL A 225 -14.95 -14.10 6.79
CA VAL A 225 -15.87 -13.43 5.85
C VAL A 225 -16.61 -12.29 6.54
N PHE A 226 -17.08 -12.49 7.77
CA PHE A 226 -17.77 -11.47 8.55
C PHE A 226 -16.84 -10.28 8.86
N ALA A 227 -15.61 -10.55 9.32
CA ALA A 227 -14.59 -9.53 9.57
C ALA A 227 -14.23 -8.75 8.30
N MET A 228 -14.10 -9.43 7.15
CA MET A 228 -13.86 -8.82 5.84
C MET A 228 -14.99 -7.85 5.45
N ILE A 229 -16.25 -8.23 5.68
CA ILE A 229 -17.42 -7.39 5.39
C ILE A 229 -17.38 -6.13 6.27
N ILE A 230 -17.15 -6.29 7.58
CA ILE A 230 -17.04 -5.15 8.52
C ILE A 230 -15.90 -4.22 8.11
N ALA A 231 -14.73 -4.77 7.78
CA ALA A 231 -13.59 -4.00 7.31
C ALA A 231 -13.89 -3.24 6.00
N GLY A 232 -14.67 -3.82 5.10
CA GLY A 232 -15.15 -3.19 3.88
C GLY A 232 -16.04 -1.97 4.16
N PHE A 233 -17.04 -2.13 5.03
CA PHE A 233 -17.92 -1.02 5.43
C PHE A 233 -17.16 0.10 6.14
N ALA A 234 -16.34 -0.24 7.14
CA ALA A 234 -15.50 0.72 7.85
C ALA A 234 -14.53 1.43 6.88
N GLY A 235 -13.93 0.67 5.96
CA GLY A 235 -13.06 1.18 4.90
C GLY A 235 -13.76 2.21 4.02
N CYS A 236 -14.99 1.93 3.57
CA CYS A 236 -15.78 2.88 2.77
C CYS A 236 -15.99 4.21 3.50
N LEU A 237 -16.38 4.16 4.78
CA LEU A 237 -16.62 5.35 5.59
C LEU A 237 -15.32 6.15 5.82
N VAL A 238 -14.26 5.46 6.25
CA VAL A 238 -12.97 6.10 6.57
C VAL A 238 -12.32 6.69 5.33
N ILE A 239 -12.25 5.94 4.22
CA ILE A 239 -11.61 6.42 2.98
C ILE A 239 -12.35 7.64 2.44
N ARG A 240 -13.69 7.61 2.40
CA ARG A 240 -14.51 8.74 1.94
C ARG A 240 -14.23 9.99 2.78
N ASN A 241 -14.22 9.86 4.09
CA ASN A 241 -13.97 10.96 5.01
C ASN A 241 -12.51 11.46 4.91
N THR A 242 -11.54 10.54 4.86
CA THR A 242 -10.12 10.89 4.73
C THR A 242 -9.86 11.69 3.46
N ILE A 243 -10.44 11.28 2.33
CA ILE A 243 -10.27 12.02 1.07
C ILE A 243 -10.91 13.41 1.15
N ALA A 244 -12.09 13.53 1.73
CA ALA A 244 -12.76 14.82 1.91
C ALA A 244 -11.93 15.76 2.82
N MET A 245 -11.30 15.22 3.85
CA MET A 245 -10.51 15.96 4.84
C MET A 245 -9.04 16.17 4.43
N THR A 246 -8.52 15.47 3.42
CA THR A 246 -7.08 15.37 3.10
C THR A 246 -6.41 16.73 2.87
N GLN A 247 -7.15 17.73 2.41
CA GLN A 247 -6.59 19.07 2.18
C GLN A 247 -6.25 19.81 3.48
N ASN A 248 -6.92 19.48 4.59
CA ASN A 248 -6.84 20.20 5.86
C ASN A 248 -6.25 19.37 7.01
N ILE A 249 -6.05 18.07 6.87
CA ILE A 249 -5.51 17.22 7.94
C ILE A 249 -4.02 17.52 8.15
N LYS A 250 -3.68 17.86 9.37
CA LYS A 250 -2.29 17.96 9.82
C LYS A 250 -1.80 16.54 10.19
N LEU A 251 -0.76 16.08 9.50
CA LEU A 251 -0.20 14.72 9.71
C LEU A 251 0.36 14.56 11.13
N ARG A 252 0.71 15.67 11.81
CA ARG A 252 1.20 15.68 13.19
C ARG A 252 0.26 15.00 14.20
N TYR A 253 -1.05 15.04 14.02
CA TYR A 253 -1.97 14.36 14.92
C TYR A 253 -1.82 12.83 14.84
N PHE A 254 -1.63 12.30 13.63
CA PHE A 254 -1.32 10.89 13.44
C PHE A 254 0.08 10.53 13.93
N ALA A 255 1.04 11.46 13.86
CA ALA A 255 2.36 11.29 14.43
C ALA A 255 2.30 11.17 15.96
N TYR A 256 1.58 12.07 16.63
CA TYR A 256 1.41 12.01 18.09
C TYR A 256 0.73 10.72 18.54
N TYR A 257 -0.33 10.29 17.83
CA TYR A 257 -0.95 9.01 18.08
C TYR A 257 0.06 7.86 17.95
N SER A 258 0.86 7.85 16.90
CA SER A 258 1.87 6.81 16.68
C SER A 258 2.94 6.79 17.77
N PHE A 259 3.38 7.98 18.25
CA PHE A 259 4.32 8.07 19.36
C PHE A 259 3.71 7.53 20.65
N ILE A 260 2.47 7.92 20.97
CA ILE A 260 1.78 7.44 22.18
C ILE A 260 1.68 5.90 22.16
N VAL A 261 1.17 5.32 21.07
CA VAL A 261 1.05 3.87 20.95
C VAL A 261 2.41 3.20 21.02
N GLY A 262 3.43 3.71 20.32
CA GLY A 262 4.77 3.14 20.31
C GLY A 262 5.44 3.18 21.69
N ILE A 263 5.33 4.31 22.41
CA ILE A 263 5.88 4.45 23.77
C ILE A 263 5.16 3.52 24.75
N ILE A 264 3.82 3.47 24.72
CA ILE A 264 3.04 2.58 25.58
C ILE A 264 3.44 1.11 25.33
N THR A 265 3.53 0.69 24.06
CA THR A 265 3.92 -0.68 23.71
C THR A 265 5.30 -1.03 24.26
N LEU A 266 6.28 -0.14 24.12
CA LEU A 266 7.63 -0.37 24.63
C LEU A 266 7.65 -0.36 26.18
N ALA A 267 6.96 0.59 26.81
CA ALA A 267 6.91 0.68 28.27
C ALA A 267 6.29 -0.56 28.91
N LEU A 268 5.19 -1.07 28.33
CA LEU A 268 4.54 -2.28 28.82
C LEU A 268 5.44 -3.53 28.66
N ASN A 269 6.20 -3.62 27.56
CA ASN A 269 7.14 -4.70 27.37
C ASN A 269 8.32 -4.70 28.37
N PHE A 270 8.72 -3.55 28.90
CA PHE A 270 9.76 -3.47 29.93
C PHE A 270 9.21 -3.62 31.36
N ALA A 271 7.90 -3.47 31.54
CA ALA A 271 7.25 -3.58 32.84
C ALA A 271 6.72 -4.98 33.16
N LEU A 272 6.53 -5.82 32.15
CA LEU A 272 6.16 -7.24 32.24
C LEU A 272 7.39 -8.13 32.06
#